data_a8e3f5e6aa77d0875c52e17b6ade3397
#
_entry.id   a8e3f5e6aa77d0875c52e17b6ade3397
#
_cell.length_a   1.000
_cell.length_b   1.000
_cell.length_c   1.000
_cell.angle_alpha   90.00
_cell.angle_beta   90.00
_cell.angle_gamma   90.00
#
_symmetry.space_group_name_H-M   'P 1'
#
loop_
_entity.id
_entity.type
_entity.pdbx_description
1 polymer ?
#
loop_
_entity_poly.entity_id
_entity_poly.type
_entity_poly.pdbx_seq_one_letter_code
_entity_poly.pdbx_strand_id
1 'polypeptide(L)'
;MIQHKVYPLPRIIDILHKCKGYKYFTKLYLVMQYYTFELDEESKTLCTVVTPFGNYQYNRLPMGVNQAPDISQEIMEDTLQDIEEADAYLDDVGIFNDDWQSHLKSLETVLQRLQDNGFTINPLKCEWAVQETDWLGYWLTPHGLQPWTKKIKLILDLLPPINIMEP
;
A
#
# COMPACT_ATOMS: atom_id res chain seq x y z
N MET A 1 -27.98 -7.39 -3.61
CA MET A 1 -27.09 -7.21 -4.77
C MET A 1 -26.02 -6.22 -4.31
N ILE A 2 -24.76 -6.64 -4.14
CA ILE A 2 -23.68 -5.75 -3.69
C ILE A 2 -23.51 -4.69 -4.77
N GLN A 3 -23.74 -3.42 -4.43
CA GLN A 3 -23.48 -2.32 -5.37
C GLN A 3 -21.97 -2.22 -5.56
N HIS A 4 -21.52 -2.42 -6.79
CA HIS A 4 -20.10 -2.32 -7.13
C HIS A 4 -19.69 -0.84 -7.17
N LYS A 5 -19.11 -0.32 -6.08
CA LYS A 5 -18.45 0.99 -6.09
C LYS A 5 -17.02 0.75 -6.55
N VAL A 6 -16.71 1.12 -7.77
CA VAL A 6 -15.34 1.07 -8.30
C VAL A 6 -14.66 2.37 -7.90
N TYR A 7 -13.60 2.27 -7.11
CA TYR A 7 -12.69 3.39 -6.89
C TYR A 7 -11.48 3.23 -7.82
N PRO A 8 -11.16 4.24 -8.64
CA PRO A 8 -10.03 4.14 -9.55
C PRO A 8 -8.72 4.15 -8.77
N LEU A 9 -8.00 3.03 -8.78
CA LEU A 9 -6.66 3.00 -8.21
C LEU A 9 -5.75 3.99 -8.95
N PRO A 10 -4.92 4.76 -8.25
CA PRO A 10 -3.99 5.69 -8.86
C PRO A 10 -2.96 4.94 -9.71
N ARG A 11 -2.50 5.56 -10.79
CA ARG A 11 -1.43 4.95 -11.57
C ARG A 11 -0.11 5.06 -10.82
N ILE A 12 0.55 3.94 -10.63
CA ILE A 12 1.84 3.85 -9.93
C ILE A 12 2.85 4.88 -10.49
N ILE A 13 2.87 5.06 -11.80
CA ILE A 13 3.80 6.01 -12.43
C ILE A 13 3.52 7.47 -12.04
N ASP A 14 2.27 7.85 -11.79
CA ASP A 14 1.92 9.20 -11.35
C ASP A 14 2.37 9.44 -9.91
N ILE A 15 2.20 8.47 -9.03
CA ILE A 15 2.73 8.48 -7.66
C ILE A 15 4.25 8.65 -7.67
N LEU A 16 4.94 7.83 -8.47
CA LEU A 16 6.40 7.85 -8.57
C LEU A 16 6.95 9.17 -9.15
N HIS A 17 6.19 9.83 -10.03
CA HIS A 17 6.57 11.14 -10.56
C HIS A 17 6.57 12.24 -9.49
N LYS A 18 5.70 12.15 -8.49
CA LYS A 18 5.67 13.10 -7.36
C LYS A 18 6.94 12.98 -6.50
N CYS A 19 7.51 11.79 -6.40
CA CYS A 19 8.74 11.55 -5.65
C CYS A 19 10.01 12.13 -6.30
N LYS A 20 9.91 12.81 -7.46
CA LYS A 20 11.08 13.31 -8.16
C LYS A 20 11.84 14.38 -7.37
N GLY A 21 13.14 14.17 -7.15
CA GLY A 21 14.01 15.13 -6.50
C GLY A 21 14.05 15.05 -4.98
N TYR A 22 13.42 14.04 -4.38
CA TYR A 22 13.53 13.80 -2.95
C TYR A 22 14.97 13.53 -2.53
N LYS A 23 15.29 13.81 -1.26
CA LYS A 23 16.56 13.43 -0.61
C LYS A 23 16.33 12.43 0.53
N TYR A 24 15.14 12.46 1.10
CA TYR A 24 14.74 11.58 2.19
C TYR A 24 13.42 10.90 1.83
N PHE A 25 13.42 9.58 1.86
CA PHE A 25 12.25 8.76 1.61
C PHE A 25 11.98 7.85 2.81
N THR A 26 10.75 7.84 3.29
CA THR A 26 10.29 6.87 4.28
C THR A 26 9.22 5.99 3.67
N LYS A 27 9.41 4.68 3.73
CA LYS A 27 8.44 3.69 3.32
C LYS A 27 7.79 3.08 4.56
N LEU A 28 6.48 3.22 4.71
CA LEU A 28 5.72 2.59 5.76
C LEU A 28 4.91 1.42 5.17
N TYR A 29 4.81 0.34 5.93
CA TYR A 29 4.02 -0.83 5.58
C TYR A 29 2.89 -1.01 6.62
N LEU A 30 1.63 -0.93 6.16
CA LEU A 30 0.46 -1.11 7.01
C LEU A 30 0.20 -2.59 7.28
N VAL A 31 -0.17 -2.91 8.52
CA VAL A 31 -0.46 -4.28 8.95
C VAL A 31 -1.96 -4.49 8.95
N MET A 32 -2.40 -5.55 8.26
CA MET A 32 -3.81 -5.97 8.28
C MET A 32 -4.79 -4.82 8.00
N GLN A 33 -4.45 -3.96 7.04
CA GLN A 33 -5.18 -2.72 6.74
C GLN A 33 -6.69 -2.93 6.63
N TYR A 34 -7.14 -3.96 5.91
CA TYR A 34 -8.58 -4.24 5.72
C TYR A 34 -9.30 -4.50 7.04
N TYR A 35 -8.67 -5.15 8.00
CA TYR A 35 -9.26 -5.39 9.33
C TYR A 35 -9.35 -4.13 10.20
N THR A 36 -8.87 -2.98 9.74
CA THR A 36 -9.11 -1.68 10.39
C THR A 36 -10.53 -1.18 10.15
N PHE A 37 -11.14 -1.53 9.01
CA PHE A 37 -12.45 -1.03 8.59
C PHE A 37 -13.60 -1.83 9.19
N GLU A 38 -14.53 -1.17 9.86
CA GLU A 38 -15.72 -1.79 10.40
C GLU A 38 -16.79 -1.97 9.31
N LEU A 39 -17.46 -3.10 9.32
CA LEU A 39 -18.58 -3.38 8.43
C LEU A 39 -19.90 -2.90 9.06
N ASP A 40 -20.80 -2.39 8.22
CA ASP A 40 -22.18 -2.18 8.62
C ASP A 40 -22.93 -3.52 8.82
N GLU A 41 -24.11 -3.49 9.43
CA GLU A 41 -24.87 -4.70 9.79
C GLU A 41 -25.29 -5.54 8.57
N GLU A 42 -25.55 -4.89 7.43
CA GLU A 42 -25.90 -5.58 6.19
C GLU A 42 -24.68 -6.32 5.63
N SER A 43 -23.53 -5.65 5.57
CA SER A 43 -22.26 -6.21 5.11
C SER A 43 -21.75 -7.33 6.02
N LYS A 44 -21.92 -7.25 7.34
CA LYS A 44 -21.61 -8.34 8.27
C LYS A 44 -22.36 -9.62 7.92
N THR A 45 -23.65 -9.49 7.59
CA THR A 45 -24.48 -10.64 7.19
C THR A 45 -23.95 -11.30 5.91
N LEU A 46 -23.51 -10.50 4.94
CA LEU A 46 -22.92 -10.99 3.69
C LEU A 46 -21.55 -11.64 3.89
N CYS A 47 -20.78 -11.17 4.89
CA CYS A 47 -19.48 -11.69 5.25
C CYS A 47 -19.55 -12.81 6.31
N THR A 48 -20.47 -13.75 6.13
CA THR A 48 -20.65 -14.90 7.03
C THR A 48 -19.83 -16.09 6.57
N VAL A 49 -19.09 -16.70 7.50
CA VAL A 49 -18.28 -17.91 7.27
C VAL A 49 -18.92 -19.08 8.00
N VAL A 50 -19.13 -20.17 7.29
CA VAL A 50 -19.64 -21.42 7.85
C VAL A 50 -18.46 -22.30 8.26
N THR A 51 -18.44 -22.72 9.52
CA THR A 51 -17.43 -23.61 10.06
C THR A 51 -18.09 -24.87 10.66
N PRO A 52 -17.34 -25.95 10.92
CA PRO A 52 -17.88 -27.12 11.63
C PRO A 52 -18.43 -26.81 13.04
N PHE A 53 -18.08 -25.66 13.61
CA PHE A 53 -18.45 -25.23 14.96
C PHE A 53 -19.58 -24.18 14.97
N GLY A 54 -20.04 -23.74 13.81
CA GLY A 54 -21.11 -22.75 13.66
C GLY A 54 -20.86 -21.72 12.57
N ASN A 55 -21.78 -20.79 12.45
CA ASN A 55 -21.68 -19.67 11.52
C ASN A 55 -21.13 -18.45 12.27
N TYR A 56 -20.12 -17.80 11.68
CA TYR A 56 -19.46 -16.63 12.24
C TYR A 56 -19.53 -15.49 11.21
N GLN A 57 -19.76 -14.28 11.70
CA GLN A 57 -19.78 -13.07 10.87
C GLN A 57 -18.51 -12.26 11.13
N TYR A 58 -17.95 -11.70 10.07
CA TYR A 58 -16.89 -10.72 10.21
C TYR A 58 -17.47 -9.39 10.67
N ASN A 59 -16.90 -8.80 11.71
CA ASN A 59 -17.22 -7.43 12.13
C ASN A 59 -16.40 -6.39 11.34
N ARG A 60 -15.32 -6.82 10.73
CA ARG A 60 -14.40 -5.98 9.98
C ARG A 60 -14.18 -6.55 8.58
N LEU A 61 -13.76 -5.69 7.64
CA LEU A 61 -13.57 -6.06 6.24
C LEU A 61 -12.57 -7.21 6.10
N PRO A 62 -13.00 -8.40 5.66
CA PRO A 62 -12.09 -9.53 5.51
C PRO A 62 -11.31 -9.45 4.21
N MET A 63 -10.13 -10.07 4.20
CA MET A 63 -9.38 -10.32 2.98
C MET A 63 -10.20 -11.22 2.04
N GLY A 64 -10.10 -10.97 0.71
CA GLY A 64 -10.81 -11.73 -0.31
C GLY A 64 -12.13 -11.12 -0.76
N VAL A 65 -12.61 -10.05 -0.13
CA VAL A 65 -13.68 -9.23 -0.69
C VAL A 65 -13.13 -8.44 -1.88
N ASN A 66 -13.76 -8.58 -3.04
CA ASN A 66 -13.26 -8.00 -4.30
C ASN A 66 -13.09 -6.48 -4.26
N GLN A 67 -13.91 -5.79 -3.47
CA GLN A 67 -13.89 -4.34 -3.32
C GLN A 67 -12.98 -3.84 -2.19
N ALA A 68 -12.37 -4.73 -1.41
CA ALA A 68 -11.53 -4.34 -0.28
C ALA A 68 -10.36 -3.43 -0.68
N PRO A 69 -9.65 -3.66 -1.80
CA PRO A 69 -8.60 -2.74 -2.27
C PRO A 69 -9.13 -1.35 -2.61
N ASP A 70 -10.28 -1.26 -3.29
CA ASP A 70 -10.87 0.01 -3.71
C ASP A 70 -11.28 0.86 -2.49
N ILE A 71 -11.96 0.24 -1.52
CA ILE A 71 -12.36 0.88 -0.26
C ILE A 71 -11.12 1.34 0.52
N SER A 72 -10.13 0.48 0.59
CA SER A 72 -8.89 0.76 1.30
C SER A 72 -8.12 1.93 0.70
N GLN A 73 -8.03 2.01 -0.63
CA GLN A 73 -7.36 3.11 -1.31
C GLN A 73 -8.08 4.43 -1.09
N GLU A 74 -9.43 4.44 -1.22
CA GLU A 74 -10.25 5.63 -0.96
C GLU A 74 -10.00 6.19 0.45
N ILE A 75 -10.04 5.33 1.47
CA ILE A 75 -9.82 5.75 2.87
C ILE A 75 -8.37 6.23 3.08
N MET A 76 -7.38 5.60 2.44
CA MET A 76 -5.99 6.05 2.55
C MET A 76 -5.76 7.40 1.89
N GLU A 77 -6.34 7.65 0.72
CA GLU A 77 -6.25 8.95 0.06
C GLU A 77 -6.92 10.05 0.90
N ASP A 78 -8.07 9.76 1.51
CA ASP A 78 -8.73 10.69 2.45
C ASP A 78 -7.86 10.92 3.71
N THR A 79 -7.22 9.87 4.24
CA THR A 79 -6.34 9.95 5.42
C THR A 79 -5.12 10.82 5.15
N LEU A 80 -4.56 10.75 3.94
CA LEU A 80 -3.38 11.51 3.54
C LEU A 80 -3.71 12.83 2.83
N GLN A 81 -5.00 13.17 2.71
CA GLN A 81 -5.42 14.42 2.10
C GLN A 81 -4.65 15.62 2.68
N ASP A 82 -4.28 16.57 1.83
CA ASP A 82 -3.50 17.77 2.16
C ASP A 82 -2.04 17.54 2.59
N ILE A 83 -1.49 16.33 2.42
CA ILE A 83 -0.07 16.06 2.60
C ILE A 83 0.54 15.82 1.22
N GLU A 84 1.09 16.86 0.59
CA GLU A 84 1.61 16.79 -0.78
C GLU A 84 2.82 15.85 -0.91
N GLU A 85 3.57 15.69 0.19
CA GLU A 85 4.80 14.89 0.25
C GLU A 85 4.56 13.45 0.75
N ALA A 86 3.31 12.98 0.71
CA ALA A 86 2.96 11.61 1.04
C ALA A 86 1.95 11.05 0.05
N ASP A 87 2.16 9.80 -0.34
CA ASP A 87 1.21 9.05 -1.16
C ASP A 87 1.08 7.61 -0.65
N ALA A 88 -0.08 7.02 -0.91
CA ALA A 88 -0.33 5.62 -0.60
C ALA A 88 -0.75 4.83 -1.83
N TYR A 89 -0.29 3.59 -1.88
CA TYR A 89 -0.79 2.59 -2.81
C TYR A 89 -1.09 1.31 -2.04
N LEU A 90 -2.38 1.08 -1.80
CA LEU A 90 -2.85 0.00 -0.93
C LEU A 90 -2.19 0.09 0.47
N ASP A 91 -1.46 -0.95 0.89
CA ASP A 91 -0.82 -1.06 2.19
C ASP A 91 0.59 -0.44 2.29
N ASP A 92 1.08 0.11 1.18
CA ASP A 92 2.37 0.80 1.11
C ASP A 92 2.19 2.33 1.12
N VAL A 93 2.77 3.02 2.11
CA VAL A 93 2.77 4.49 2.20
C VAL A 93 4.19 5.01 2.00
N GLY A 94 4.36 5.97 1.09
CA GLY A 94 5.62 6.67 0.83
C GLY A 94 5.56 8.11 1.30
N ILE A 95 6.60 8.58 2.00
CA ILE A 95 6.78 9.97 2.42
C ILE A 95 8.11 10.45 1.85
N PHE A 96 8.10 11.57 1.13
CA PHE A 96 9.25 12.02 0.34
C PHE A 96 9.44 13.54 0.44
N ASN A 97 10.63 13.97 0.83
CA ASN A 97 10.95 15.39 0.98
C ASN A 97 12.40 15.66 0.50
N ASP A 98 12.70 16.91 0.18
CA ASP A 98 14.03 17.36 -0.25
C ASP A 98 14.89 17.88 0.90
N ASP A 99 14.30 18.20 2.07
CA ASP A 99 15.01 18.62 3.28
C ASP A 99 14.60 17.81 4.52
N TRP A 100 15.51 17.77 5.50
CA TRP A 100 15.34 16.96 6.71
C TRP A 100 14.22 17.44 7.62
N GLN A 101 14.07 18.75 7.80
CA GLN A 101 13.08 19.31 8.74
C GLN A 101 11.66 19.09 8.21
N SER A 102 11.46 19.34 6.92
CA SER A 102 10.19 19.03 6.24
C SER A 102 9.86 17.54 6.31
N HIS A 103 10.88 16.67 6.13
CA HIS A 103 10.67 15.22 6.22
C HIS A 103 10.20 14.78 7.61
N LEU A 104 10.80 15.30 8.68
CA LEU A 104 10.37 15.00 10.04
C LEU A 104 8.94 15.47 10.30
N LYS A 105 8.57 16.65 9.82
CA LYS A 105 7.22 17.20 9.97
C LYS A 105 6.18 16.38 9.19
N SER A 106 6.47 16.03 7.94
CA SER A 106 5.58 15.19 7.13
C SER A 106 5.41 13.82 7.76
N LEU A 107 6.52 13.22 8.27
CA LEU A 107 6.49 11.94 8.96
C LEU A 107 5.64 11.97 10.22
N GLU A 108 5.81 12.98 11.08
CA GLU A 108 5.00 13.17 12.29
C GLU A 108 3.51 13.31 11.92
N THR A 109 3.19 14.12 10.92
CA THR A 109 1.81 14.33 10.47
C THR A 109 1.18 13.05 9.94
N VAL A 110 1.89 12.30 9.10
CA VAL A 110 1.41 11.02 8.56
C VAL A 110 1.19 10.00 9.67
N LEU A 111 2.16 9.83 10.57
CA LEU A 111 2.04 8.88 11.69
C LEU A 111 0.86 9.24 12.61
N GLN A 112 0.65 10.52 12.90
CA GLN A 112 -0.48 10.98 13.69
C GLN A 112 -1.82 10.64 13.00
N ARG A 113 -1.95 10.91 11.70
CA ARG A 113 -3.17 10.59 10.94
C ARG A 113 -3.43 9.10 10.86
N LEU A 114 -2.38 8.29 10.66
CA LEU A 114 -2.52 6.84 10.69
C LEU A 114 -3.01 6.34 12.06
N GLN A 115 -2.46 6.89 13.15
CA GLN A 115 -2.88 6.57 14.51
C GLN A 115 -4.33 6.97 14.77
N ASP A 116 -4.74 8.17 14.38
CA ASP A 116 -6.09 8.70 14.59
C ASP A 116 -7.15 7.88 13.83
N ASN A 117 -6.77 7.28 12.70
CA ASN A 117 -7.61 6.39 11.91
C ASN A 117 -7.46 4.89 12.27
N GLY A 118 -6.71 4.57 13.33
CA GLY A 118 -6.58 3.22 13.86
C GLY A 118 -5.68 2.29 13.04
N PHE A 119 -4.88 2.81 12.13
CA PHE A 119 -3.94 2.00 11.35
C PHE A 119 -2.73 1.58 12.19
N THR A 120 -2.20 0.41 11.86
CA THR A 120 -1.00 -0.14 12.49
C THR A 120 0.08 -0.34 11.45
N ILE A 121 1.31 0.06 11.76
CA ILE A 121 2.49 -0.16 10.90
C ILE A 121 3.31 -1.35 11.39
N ASN A 122 4.06 -1.99 10.48
CA ASN A 122 5.07 -2.98 10.82
C ASN A 122 6.46 -2.34 10.79
N PRO A 123 7.06 -1.97 11.93
CA PRO A 123 8.35 -1.27 11.96
C PRO A 123 9.49 -2.04 11.30
N LEU A 124 9.42 -3.39 11.29
CA LEU A 124 10.44 -4.25 10.70
C LEU A 124 10.40 -4.27 9.16
N LYS A 125 9.28 -3.86 8.57
CA LYS A 125 9.12 -3.74 7.11
C LYS A 125 9.21 -2.29 6.64
N CYS A 126 9.26 -1.32 7.56
CA CYS A 126 9.42 0.09 7.23
C CYS A 126 10.88 0.42 6.96
N GLU A 127 11.09 1.38 6.08
CA GLU A 127 12.40 1.98 5.81
C GLU A 127 12.31 3.47 6.10
N TRP A 128 13.25 3.99 6.89
CA TRP A 128 13.17 5.33 7.46
C TRP A 128 14.23 6.24 6.87
N ALA A 129 13.82 7.35 6.27
CA ALA A 129 14.66 8.43 5.75
C ALA A 129 15.82 7.94 4.87
N VAL A 130 15.57 6.94 4.03
CA VAL A 130 16.57 6.39 3.10
C VAL A 130 16.69 7.27 1.87
N GLN A 131 17.83 7.20 1.19
CA GLN A 131 18.06 7.90 -0.07
C GLN A 131 17.67 7.05 -1.28
N GLU A 132 17.79 5.74 -1.16
CA GLU A 132 17.45 4.80 -2.21
C GLU A 132 16.64 3.64 -1.63
N THR A 133 15.59 3.23 -2.32
CA THR A 133 14.74 2.11 -1.90
C THR A 133 13.99 1.48 -3.08
N ASP A 134 13.51 0.27 -2.90
CA ASP A 134 12.51 -0.32 -3.77
C ASP A 134 11.11 0.09 -3.32
N TRP A 135 10.34 0.68 -4.22
CA TRP A 135 8.94 1.01 -3.96
C TRP A 135 8.08 0.80 -5.20
N LEU A 136 6.90 0.22 -5.01
CA LEU A 136 5.92 -0.07 -6.07
C LEU A 136 6.52 -0.76 -7.30
N GLY A 137 7.57 -1.57 -7.10
CA GLY A 137 8.22 -2.34 -8.16
C GLY A 137 9.30 -1.61 -8.95
N TYR A 138 9.70 -0.43 -8.50
CA TYR A 138 10.79 0.37 -9.07
C TYR A 138 11.87 0.60 -8.03
N TRP A 139 13.09 0.85 -8.48
CA TRP A 139 14.18 1.34 -7.64
C TRP A 139 14.19 2.86 -7.69
N LEU A 140 13.91 3.48 -6.54
CA LEU A 140 13.89 4.93 -6.39
C LEU A 140 15.29 5.42 -5.99
N THR A 141 15.74 6.49 -6.65
CA THR A 141 16.96 7.22 -6.29
C THR A 141 16.68 8.73 -6.34
N PRO A 142 17.47 9.58 -5.68
CA PRO A 142 17.35 11.04 -5.79
C PRO A 142 17.46 11.56 -7.23
N HIS A 143 18.09 10.77 -8.11
CA HIS A 143 18.32 11.12 -9.53
C HIS A 143 17.22 10.60 -10.46
N GLY A 144 16.27 9.82 -9.94
CA GLY A 144 15.14 9.31 -10.70
C GLY A 144 14.88 7.81 -10.48
N LEU A 145 13.99 7.29 -11.31
CA LEU A 145 13.53 5.90 -11.27
C LEU A 145 14.46 5.00 -12.07
N GLN A 146 14.75 3.85 -11.52
CA GLN A 146 15.46 2.79 -12.22
C GLN A 146 14.62 1.49 -12.21
N PRO A 147 14.70 0.67 -13.26
CA PRO A 147 14.09 -0.65 -13.23
C PRO A 147 14.69 -1.48 -12.10
N TRP A 148 13.87 -2.24 -11.39
CA TRP A 148 14.36 -3.08 -10.31
C TRP A 148 15.22 -4.24 -10.88
N THR A 149 16.52 -4.09 -10.77
CA THR A 149 17.52 -5.01 -11.36
C THR A 149 17.35 -6.45 -10.91
N LYS A 150 16.86 -6.71 -9.69
CA LYS A 150 16.56 -8.08 -9.23
C LYS A 150 15.49 -8.76 -10.09
N LYS A 151 14.42 -8.05 -10.50
CA LYS A 151 13.40 -8.63 -11.39
C LYS A 151 13.95 -8.90 -12.79
N ILE A 152 14.78 -7.99 -13.30
CA ILE A 152 15.42 -8.14 -14.61
C ILE A 152 16.35 -9.35 -14.59
N LYS A 153 17.16 -9.50 -13.55
CA LYS A 153 18.09 -10.61 -13.40
C LYS A 153 17.34 -11.94 -13.33
N LEU A 154 16.25 -12.02 -12.57
CA LEU A 154 15.42 -13.24 -12.51
C LEU A 154 14.87 -13.65 -13.89
N ILE A 155 14.51 -12.68 -14.75
CA ILE A 155 14.04 -12.93 -16.11
C ILE A 155 15.20 -13.39 -17.02
N LEU A 156 16.36 -12.74 -16.89
CA LEU A 156 17.55 -13.08 -17.69
C LEU A 156 18.14 -14.45 -17.32
N ASP A 157 18.00 -14.85 -16.06
CA ASP A 157 18.48 -16.14 -15.55
C ASP A 157 17.50 -17.31 -15.86
N LEU A 158 16.30 -17.00 -16.41
CA LEU A 158 15.36 -18.03 -16.87
C LEU A 158 15.95 -18.77 -18.07
N LEU A 159 16.16 -20.06 -17.91
CA LEU A 159 16.49 -20.94 -19.03
C LEU A 159 15.29 -21.04 -19.98
N PRO A 160 15.49 -21.01 -21.30
CA PRO A 160 14.41 -21.25 -22.23
C PRO A 160 13.79 -22.64 -21.98
N PRO A 161 12.46 -22.77 -22.00
CA PRO A 161 11.80 -24.06 -21.78
C PRO A 161 12.25 -25.06 -22.85
N ILE A 162 12.59 -26.30 -22.43
CA ILE A 162 13.07 -27.36 -23.33
C ILE A 162 11.92 -27.89 -24.19
N ASN A 163 10.68 -27.78 -23.73
CA ASN A 163 9.48 -28.08 -24.50
C ASN A 163 8.27 -27.25 -24.04
N ILE A 164 7.20 -27.27 -24.85
CA ILE A 164 5.97 -26.44 -24.64
C ILE A 164 5.16 -26.90 -23.41
N MET A 165 5.49 -28.03 -22.79
CA MET A 165 4.77 -28.61 -21.65
C MET A 165 5.47 -28.36 -20.28
N GLU A 166 6.62 -27.73 -20.26
CA GLU A 166 7.25 -27.30 -18.99
C GLU A 166 6.77 -25.93 -18.60
N PRO A 167 6.22 -25.78 -17.37
CA PRO A 167 5.74 -24.49 -16.85
C PRO A 167 6.89 -23.49 -16.64
#